data_4148789f650baa4e3a8b648c8529751e
#
_entry.id   4148789f650baa4e3a8b648c8529751e
#
_cell.length_a   1.000
_cell.length_b   1.000
_cell.length_c   1.000
_cell.angle_alpha   90.00
_cell.angle_beta   90.00
_cell.angle_gamma   90.00
#
_symmetry.space_group_name_H-M   'P 1'
#
loop_
_entity.id
_entity.type
_entity.pdbx_description
1 polymer ?
#
loop_
_entity_poly.entity_id
_entity_poly.type
_entity_poly.pdbx_seq_one_letter_code
_entity_poly.pdbx_strand_id
1 'polypeptide(L)'
;LDSFNPDTLNVNSESHFLNGNAYADMYTTTQYTRSVYWLSAMLGNNVNMTWWWPRYGDGSIEPRLQTSQMGKTFAGSVATMPLVANEITQTFFDLNSVSDTIVKFQRQDMPIRVLYSETACIVDADQINRTFEMFEALYFEGTSIGFASENVINLYGDTFSQILIYDTTCVTDEEFAALQNFLDNGGTIIMDDVSLTMNQYKEERAERLEA
;
A
#
# COMPACT_ATOMS: atom_id res chain seq x y z
N LEU A 1 -5.09 -0.14 -0.35
CA LEU A 1 -5.64 -0.61 -1.64
C LEU A 1 -7.14 -0.40 -1.69
N ASP A 2 -7.92 -0.85 -0.70
CA ASP A 2 -9.38 -0.70 -0.69
C ASP A 2 -9.87 0.75 -0.77
N SER A 3 -9.08 1.70 -0.23
CA SER A 3 -9.45 3.12 -0.31
C SER A 3 -9.49 3.67 -1.73
N PHE A 4 -8.71 3.10 -2.65
CA PHE A 4 -8.71 3.51 -4.06
C PHE A 4 -9.77 2.76 -4.90
N ASN A 5 -10.11 1.54 -4.50
CA ASN A 5 -10.94 0.67 -5.31
C ASN A 5 -11.68 -0.37 -4.45
N PRO A 6 -12.67 0.07 -3.65
CA PRO A 6 -13.28 -0.76 -2.60
C PRO A 6 -14.06 -1.97 -3.14
N ASP A 7 -14.47 -1.95 -4.40
CA ASP A 7 -15.31 -2.99 -5.00
C ASP A 7 -14.54 -3.97 -5.90
N THR A 8 -13.22 -3.86 -5.96
CA THR A 8 -12.38 -4.72 -6.80
C THR A 8 -11.48 -5.63 -5.99
N LEU A 9 -11.10 -6.76 -6.60
CA LEU A 9 -10.11 -7.64 -6.01
C LEU A 9 -8.71 -7.03 -6.14
N ASN A 10 -8.04 -6.89 -5.01
CA ASN A 10 -6.65 -6.46 -4.94
C ASN A 10 -5.74 -7.69 -4.93
N VAL A 11 -4.88 -7.79 -5.93
CA VAL A 11 -4.03 -8.96 -6.15
C VAL A 11 -2.55 -8.54 -6.11
N ASN A 12 -1.79 -9.13 -5.19
CA ASN A 12 -0.34 -9.09 -5.26
C ASN A 12 0.14 -10.32 -6.05
N SER A 13 0.45 -10.11 -7.33
CA SER A 13 0.87 -11.19 -8.24
C SER A 13 2.29 -11.69 -7.99
N GLU A 14 3.08 -10.96 -7.23
CA GLU A 14 4.47 -11.29 -6.91
C GLU A 14 4.85 -10.84 -5.50
N SER A 15 4.45 -11.60 -4.50
CA SER A 15 4.77 -11.29 -3.10
C SER A 15 6.23 -11.62 -2.79
N HIS A 16 7.09 -10.60 -2.86
CA HIS A 16 8.54 -10.67 -2.60
C HIS A 16 8.85 -10.31 -1.14
N PHE A 17 8.47 -11.12 -0.20
CA PHE A 17 8.76 -10.83 1.21
C PHE A 17 10.11 -11.41 1.69
N LEU A 18 10.68 -12.37 0.94
CA LEU A 18 12.00 -12.88 1.24
C LEU A 18 13.07 -11.93 0.68
N ASN A 19 13.99 -11.54 1.52
CA ASN A 19 15.15 -10.75 1.12
C ASN A 19 15.97 -11.45 0.03
N GLY A 20 16.64 -10.71 -0.85
CA GLY A 20 17.49 -11.24 -1.92
C GLY A 20 18.61 -12.18 -1.46
N ASN A 21 19.00 -12.10 -0.20
CA ASN A 21 19.94 -13.03 0.44
C ASN A 21 19.23 -14.13 1.25
N ALA A 22 17.92 -14.19 1.25
CA ALA A 22 17.15 -15.04 2.14
C ALA A 22 17.32 -16.54 1.88
N TYR A 23 17.78 -16.94 0.69
CA TYR A 23 18.13 -18.33 0.46
C TYR A 23 19.35 -18.78 1.28
N ALA A 24 20.21 -17.84 1.64
CA ALA A 24 21.34 -18.04 2.55
C ALA A 24 21.01 -17.60 3.98
N ASP A 25 19.94 -16.87 4.17
CA ASP A 25 19.44 -16.40 5.45
C ASP A 25 18.42 -17.41 6.00
N MET A 26 18.92 -18.40 6.70
CA MET A 26 18.09 -19.38 7.40
C MET A 26 17.33 -18.77 8.60
N TYR A 27 17.44 -17.46 8.79
CA TYR A 27 16.87 -16.74 9.92
C TYR A 27 15.57 -15.99 9.61
N THR A 28 15.06 -16.05 8.38
CA THR A 28 13.69 -15.58 8.13
C THR A 28 12.75 -16.36 9.04
N THR A 29 12.20 -15.68 10.02
CA THR A 29 11.40 -16.34 11.05
C THR A 29 10.00 -16.66 10.51
N THR A 30 9.40 -17.70 11.05
CA THR A 30 8.00 -18.04 10.77
C THR A 30 7.06 -16.90 11.18
N GLN A 31 7.38 -16.18 12.26
CA GLN A 31 6.63 -15.01 12.70
C GLN A 31 6.64 -13.89 11.65
N TYR A 32 7.79 -13.58 11.07
CA TYR A 32 7.87 -12.58 10.00
C TYR A 32 7.03 -12.99 8.79
N THR A 33 7.14 -14.24 8.36
CA THR A 33 6.33 -14.79 7.26
C THR A 33 4.84 -14.63 7.52
N ARG A 34 4.39 -15.03 8.70
CA ARG A 34 3.00 -14.89 9.14
C ARG A 34 2.56 -13.43 9.14
N SER A 35 3.35 -12.53 9.72
CA SER A 35 3.03 -11.10 9.83
C SER A 35 2.85 -10.43 8.47
N VAL A 36 3.70 -10.76 7.48
CA VAL A 36 3.59 -10.19 6.12
C VAL A 36 2.25 -10.50 5.48
N TYR A 37 1.77 -11.75 5.56
CA TYR A 37 0.50 -12.12 4.94
C TYR A 37 -0.71 -11.61 5.71
N TRP A 38 -0.65 -11.63 7.06
CA TRP A 38 -1.72 -11.05 7.87
C TRP A 38 -1.84 -9.55 7.64
N LEU A 39 -0.73 -8.81 7.70
CA LEU A 39 -0.74 -7.37 7.45
C LEU A 39 -1.22 -7.05 6.03
N SER A 40 -0.75 -7.81 5.03
CA SER A 40 -1.19 -7.65 3.65
C SER A 40 -2.71 -7.82 3.51
N ALA A 41 -3.28 -8.85 4.13
CA ALA A 41 -4.71 -9.08 4.13
C ALA A 41 -5.47 -7.95 4.86
N MET A 42 -5.00 -7.52 6.03
CA MET A 42 -5.61 -6.43 6.78
C MET A 42 -5.56 -5.08 6.05
N LEU A 43 -4.56 -4.87 5.18
CA LEU A 43 -4.42 -3.68 4.34
C LEU A 43 -5.16 -3.77 3.00
N GLY A 44 -6.07 -4.73 2.84
CA GLY A 44 -6.96 -4.81 1.69
C GLY A 44 -6.50 -5.71 0.54
N ASN A 45 -5.45 -6.50 0.72
CA ASN A 45 -5.02 -7.44 -0.31
C ASN A 45 -5.81 -8.75 -0.20
N ASN A 46 -6.54 -9.09 -1.27
CA ASN A 46 -7.40 -10.28 -1.30
C ASN A 46 -6.67 -11.53 -1.79
N VAL A 47 -5.65 -11.37 -2.63
CA VAL A 47 -4.89 -12.48 -3.21
C VAL A 47 -3.40 -12.19 -3.13
N ASN A 48 -2.65 -13.12 -2.56
CA ASN A 48 -1.20 -13.09 -2.55
C ASN A 48 -0.66 -14.30 -3.31
N MET A 49 0.17 -14.04 -4.32
CA MET A 49 0.95 -15.06 -5.00
C MET A 49 2.39 -14.95 -4.53
N THR A 50 2.84 -15.94 -3.75
CA THR A 50 4.20 -15.93 -3.23
C THR A 50 5.22 -16.08 -4.34
N TRP A 51 6.11 -15.16 -4.48
CA TRP A 51 7.27 -15.29 -5.32
C TRP A 51 8.40 -15.94 -4.52
N TRP A 52 8.87 -17.14 -4.80
CA TRP A 52 8.36 -18.00 -5.87
C TRP A 52 8.68 -19.47 -5.58
N TRP A 53 8.07 -20.36 -6.33
CA TRP A 53 8.31 -21.79 -6.28
C TRP A 53 9.13 -22.21 -7.52
N PRO A 54 10.48 -22.20 -7.46
CA PRO A 54 11.34 -22.28 -8.62
C PRO A 54 11.57 -23.73 -9.07
N ARG A 55 10.51 -24.45 -9.33
CA ARG A 55 10.56 -25.79 -9.89
C ARG A 55 9.79 -25.84 -11.19
N TYR A 56 10.37 -26.54 -12.16
CA TYR A 56 9.68 -26.90 -13.39
C TYR A 56 8.68 -28.03 -13.15
N GLY A 57 7.81 -28.29 -14.12
CA GLY A 57 6.81 -29.35 -14.05
C GLY A 57 7.38 -30.76 -13.94
N ASP A 58 8.64 -30.95 -14.35
CA ASP A 58 9.40 -32.20 -14.19
C ASP A 58 10.06 -32.35 -12.80
N GLY A 59 9.87 -31.34 -11.93
CA GLY A 59 10.44 -31.31 -10.58
C GLY A 59 11.88 -30.81 -10.49
N SER A 60 12.53 -30.49 -11.62
CA SER A 60 13.86 -29.88 -11.60
C SER A 60 13.85 -28.47 -11.02
N ILE A 61 14.98 -28.04 -10.46
CA ILE A 61 15.13 -26.71 -9.89
C ILE A 61 15.51 -25.73 -11.00
N GLU A 62 14.90 -24.52 -10.93
CA GLU A 62 15.23 -23.41 -11.83
C GLU A 62 16.75 -23.14 -11.85
N PRO A 63 17.44 -23.29 -13.00
CA PRO A 63 18.91 -23.16 -13.07
C PRO A 63 19.44 -21.78 -12.62
N ARG A 64 18.62 -20.73 -12.71
CA ARG A 64 19.00 -19.39 -12.26
C ARG A 64 19.29 -19.31 -10.77
N LEU A 65 18.75 -20.21 -9.96
CA LEU A 65 19.10 -20.33 -8.54
C LEU A 65 20.50 -20.90 -8.32
N GLN A 66 21.06 -21.57 -9.30
CA GLN A 66 22.37 -22.20 -9.22
C GLN A 66 23.49 -21.25 -9.65
N THR A 67 23.15 -20.13 -10.30
CA THR A 67 24.15 -19.16 -10.75
C THR A 67 24.34 -18.05 -9.71
N SER A 68 25.60 -17.73 -9.40
CA SER A 68 26.00 -16.79 -8.36
C SER A 68 25.48 -15.36 -8.55
N GLN A 69 25.07 -14.98 -9.75
CA GLN A 69 24.56 -13.64 -10.04
C GLN A 69 23.06 -13.50 -9.73
N MET A 70 22.25 -14.48 -10.09
CA MET A 70 20.79 -14.41 -9.83
C MET A 70 20.43 -14.96 -8.47
N GLY A 71 21.19 -15.89 -7.91
CA GLY A 71 21.02 -16.31 -6.52
C GLY A 71 21.30 -15.21 -5.49
N LYS A 72 21.90 -14.09 -5.92
CA LYS A 72 22.09 -12.90 -5.06
C LYS A 72 20.98 -11.87 -5.20
N THR A 73 20.22 -11.91 -6.29
CA THR A 73 19.23 -10.88 -6.63
C THR A 73 17.80 -11.39 -6.58
N PHE A 74 17.58 -12.69 -6.71
CA PHE A 74 16.26 -13.28 -6.54
C PHE A 74 16.17 -13.96 -5.18
N ALA A 75 15.17 -13.52 -4.46
CA ALA A 75 14.79 -14.04 -3.18
C ALA A 75 14.83 -15.56 -3.12
N GLY A 76 15.23 -16.06 -2.00
CA GLY A 76 15.31 -17.46 -1.73
C GLY A 76 14.04 -18.18 -2.12
N SER A 77 14.28 -19.33 -2.72
CA SER A 77 13.20 -20.22 -3.06
C SER A 77 12.50 -20.71 -1.81
N VAL A 78 11.20 -20.51 -1.75
CA VAL A 78 10.35 -21.12 -0.71
C VAL A 78 10.60 -22.64 -0.62
N ALA A 79 10.93 -23.27 -1.76
CA ALA A 79 11.22 -24.69 -1.83
C ALA A 79 12.45 -25.14 -1.03
N THR A 80 13.39 -24.23 -0.77
CA THR A 80 14.60 -24.50 0.03
C THR A 80 14.44 -24.15 1.50
N MET A 81 13.28 -23.59 1.88
CA MET A 81 12.97 -23.13 3.24
C MET A 81 11.70 -23.80 3.78
N PRO A 82 11.77 -25.08 4.17
CA PRO A 82 10.57 -25.87 4.50
C PRO A 82 9.77 -25.29 5.67
N LEU A 83 10.40 -24.63 6.64
CA LEU A 83 9.68 -23.97 7.74
C LEU A 83 8.88 -22.77 7.24
N VAL A 84 9.44 -21.97 6.34
CA VAL A 84 8.74 -20.84 5.70
C VAL A 84 7.59 -21.34 4.83
N ALA A 85 7.81 -22.37 4.01
CA ALA A 85 6.77 -22.95 3.17
C ALA A 85 5.59 -23.50 4.01
N ASN A 86 5.90 -24.18 5.12
CA ASN A 86 4.88 -24.66 6.04
C ASN A 86 4.11 -23.48 6.68
N GLU A 87 4.82 -22.45 7.12
CA GLU A 87 4.18 -21.28 7.73
C GLU A 87 3.28 -20.53 6.74
N ILE A 88 3.70 -20.37 5.48
CA ILE A 88 2.86 -19.81 4.42
C ILE A 88 1.55 -20.59 4.32
N THR A 89 1.66 -21.92 4.26
CA THR A 89 0.50 -22.80 4.15
C THR A 89 -0.43 -22.67 5.36
N GLN A 90 0.10 -22.71 6.57
CA GLN A 90 -0.68 -22.52 7.79
C GLN A 90 -1.34 -21.14 7.84
N THR A 91 -0.61 -20.11 7.48
CA THR A 91 -1.12 -18.74 7.46
C THR A 91 -2.29 -18.59 6.49
N PHE A 92 -2.22 -19.18 5.31
CA PHE A 92 -3.34 -19.15 4.36
C PHE A 92 -4.56 -19.94 4.84
N PHE A 93 -4.37 -21.05 5.53
CA PHE A 93 -5.49 -21.75 6.17
C PHE A 93 -6.12 -20.90 7.26
N ASP A 94 -5.31 -20.25 8.11
CA ASP A 94 -5.81 -19.37 9.17
C ASP A 94 -6.59 -18.18 8.58
N LEU A 95 -6.03 -17.48 7.59
CA LEU A 95 -6.67 -16.36 6.90
C LEU A 95 -8.00 -16.78 6.25
N ASN A 96 -8.00 -17.94 5.59
CA ASN A 96 -9.20 -18.45 4.95
C ASN A 96 -10.29 -18.80 5.98
N SER A 97 -9.90 -19.33 7.13
CA SER A 97 -10.84 -19.70 8.22
C SER A 97 -11.58 -18.50 8.81
N VAL A 98 -11.01 -17.30 8.72
CA VAL A 98 -11.59 -16.03 9.22
C VAL A 98 -11.86 -15.01 8.11
N SER A 99 -11.91 -15.46 6.87
CA SER A 99 -12.04 -14.60 5.67
C SER A 99 -13.20 -13.63 5.73
N ASP A 100 -14.37 -14.06 6.22
CA ASP A 100 -15.54 -13.19 6.38
C ASP A 100 -15.28 -12.02 7.35
N THR A 101 -14.48 -12.26 8.39
CA THR A 101 -14.10 -11.22 9.35
C THR A 101 -13.11 -10.25 8.73
N ILE A 102 -12.13 -10.77 7.97
CA ILE A 102 -11.15 -9.95 7.25
C ILE A 102 -11.84 -9.05 6.24
N VAL A 103 -12.76 -9.60 5.44
CA VAL A 103 -13.52 -8.81 4.46
C VAL A 103 -14.35 -7.71 5.12
N LYS A 104 -14.98 -8.01 6.27
CA LYS A 104 -15.71 -6.98 7.04
C LYS A 104 -14.76 -5.90 7.56
N PHE A 105 -13.58 -6.27 8.00
CA PHE A 105 -12.55 -5.32 8.44
C PHE A 105 -12.05 -4.45 7.29
N GLN A 106 -11.76 -5.03 6.13
CA GLN A 106 -11.34 -4.31 4.94
C GLN A 106 -12.38 -3.28 4.47
N ARG A 107 -13.67 -3.60 4.66
CA ARG A 107 -14.81 -2.76 4.25
C ARG A 107 -15.30 -1.82 5.34
N GLN A 108 -14.55 -1.62 6.41
CA GLN A 108 -14.88 -0.60 7.40
C GLN A 108 -14.78 0.80 6.79
N ASP A 109 -15.68 1.67 7.25
CA ASP A 109 -15.61 3.08 6.89
C ASP A 109 -14.26 3.67 7.28
N MET A 110 -13.66 4.41 6.37
CA MET A 110 -12.40 5.12 6.57
C MET A 110 -12.68 6.62 6.48
N PRO A 111 -13.20 7.23 7.56
CA PRO A 111 -13.64 8.63 7.55
C PRO A 111 -12.49 9.62 7.38
N ILE A 112 -11.27 9.19 7.62
CA ILE A 112 -10.05 9.99 7.47
C ILE A 112 -9.24 9.45 6.31
N ARG A 113 -8.79 10.33 5.43
CA ARG A 113 -7.95 9.97 4.27
C ARG A 113 -6.66 10.79 4.26
N VAL A 114 -5.56 10.17 3.86
CA VAL A 114 -4.32 10.87 3.53
C VAL A 114 -4.32 11.17 2.04
N LEU A 115 -4.02 12.40 1.66
CA LEU A 115 -3.91 12.75 0.24
C LEU A 115 -2.76 11.97 -0.40
N TYR A 116 -3.07 11.32 -1.51
CA TYR A 116 -2.09 10.71 -2.40
C TYR A 116 -2.15 11.43 -3.75
N SER A 117 -1.14 12.24 -4.05
CA SER A 117 -0.97 12.92 -5.32
C SER A 117 0.10 12.23 -6.15
N GLU A 118 -0.28 11.72 -7.32
CA GLU A 118 0.68 11.16 -8.28
C GLU A 118 1.65 12.23 -8.75
N THR A 119 1.15 13.46 -8.95
CA THR A 119 1.94 14.61 -9.36
C THR A 119 3.03 14.94 -8.35
N ALA A 120 2.68 15.01 -7.06
CA ALA A 120 3.64 15.25 -6.01
C ALA A 120 4.71 14.14 -5.97
N CYS A 121 4.33 12.87 -6.13
CA CYS A 121 5.26 11.74 -6.16
C CYS A 121 6.19 11.74 -7.38
N ILE A 122 5.73 12.26 -8.53
CA ILE A 122 6.57 12.41 -9.74
C ILE A 122 7.55 13.57 -9.58
N VAL A 123 7.10 14.65 -8.98
CA VAL A 123 7.89 15.88 -8.81
C VAL A 123 8.94 15.75 -7.71
N ASP A 124 8.60 15.01 -6.66
CA ASP A 124 9.47 14.72 -5.51
C ASP A 124 9.43 13.22 -5.16
N ALA A 125 10.57 12.56 -5.39
CA ALA A 125 10.68 11.10 -5.18
C ALA A 125 10.49 10.66 -3.72
N ASP A 126 10.68 11.56 -2.75
CA ASP A 126 10.51 11.26 -1.33
C ASP A 126 9.06 11.46 -0.86
N GLN A 127 8.21 12.07 -1.67
CA GLN A 127 6.81 12.34 -1.30
C GLN A 127 6.04 11.07 -0.92
N ILE A 128 6.27 9.99 -1.65
CA ILE A 128 5.56 8.73 -1.37
C ILE A 128 5.91 8.18 0.02
N ASN A 129 7.17 8.32 0.44
CA ASN A 129 7.60 7.87 1.76
C ASN A 129 6.91 8.68 2.86
N ARG A 130 6.87 10.01 2.73
CA ARG A 130 6.18 10.89 3.69
C ARG A 130 4.68 10.60 3.79
N THR A 131 4.04 10.34 2.65
CA THR A 131 2.62 9.96 2.62
C THR A 131 2.37 8.64 3.35
N PHE A 132 3.23 7.65 3.16
CA PHE A 132 3.12 6.37 3.87
C PHE A 132 3.49 6.48 5.35
N GLU A 133 4.49 7.26 5.73
CA GLU A 133 4.85 7.50 7.13
C GLU A 133 3.68 8.13 7.90
N MET A 134 2.99 9.10 7.30
CA MET A 134 1.78 9.68 7.88
C MET A 134 0.67 8.65 8.05
N PHE A 135 0.44 7.82 7.02
CA PHE A 135 -0.52 6.75 7.09
C PHE A 135 -0.17 5.75 8.20
N GLU A 136 1.08 5.28 8.27
CA GLU A 136 1.52 4.32 9.29
C GLU A 136 1.36 4.87 10.70
N ALA A 137 1.76 6.11 10.93
CA ALA A 137 1.65 6.75 12.24
C ALA A 137 0.22 6.73 12.79
N LEU A 138 -0.76 6.95 11.92
CA LEU A 138 -2.17 6.97 12.32
C LEU A 138 -2.81 5.57 12.33
N TYR A 139 -2.47 4.72 11.39
CA TYR A 139 -3.01 3.37 11.28
C TYR A 139 -2.66 2.51 12.51
N PHE A 140 -1.41 2.56 12.96
CA PHE A 140 -0.98 1.78 14.11
C PHE A 140 -1.42 2.37 15.47
N GLU A 141 -1.92 3.60 15.48
CA GLU A 141 -2.66 4.16 16.63
C GLU A 141 -4.13 3.70 16.69
N GLY A 142 -4.56 2.86 15.74
CA GLY A 142 -5.92 2.33 15.69
C GLY A 142 -6.93 3.25 15.00
N THR A 143 -6.47 4.22 14.23
CA THR A 143 -7.34 5.10 13.46
C THR A 143 -7.79 4.41 12.17
N SER A 144 -9.10 4.47 11.89
CA SER A 144 -9.63 4.00 10.60
C SER A 144 -9.29 5.03 9.52
N ILE A 145 -8.27 4.73 8.72
CA ILE A 145 -7.66 5.65 7.77
C ILE A 145 -7.42 4.99 6.42
N GLY A 146 -7.56 5.76 5.36
CA GLY A 146 -7.27 5.35 3.99
C GLY A 146 -6.54 6.43 3.21
N PHE A 147 -6.49 6.27 1.89
CA PHE A 147 -5.94 7.27 0.98
C PHE A 147 -7.04 7.92 0.15
N ALA A 148 -6.82 9.15 -0.27
CA ALA A 148 -7.63 9.85 -1.25
C ALA A 148 -6.75 10.39 -2.38
N SER A 149 -7.04 10.00 -3.61
CA SER A 149 -6.55 10.67 -4.81
C SER A 149 -7.66 11.57 -5.37
N GLU A 150 -7.34 12.39 -6.37
CA GLU A 150 -8.36 13.18 -7.09
C GLU A 150 -9.56 12.32 -7.50
N ASN A 151 -9.32 11.17 -8.12
CA ASN A 151 -10.39 10.26 -8.53
C ASN A 151 -11.22 9.74 -7.35
N VAL A 152 -10.58 9.41 -6.23
CA VAL A 152 -11.28 8.95 -5.01
C VAL A 152 -12.14 10.09 -4.43
N ILE A 153 -11.62 11.31 -4.41
CA ILE A 153 -12.39 12.49 -3.95
C ILE A 153 -13.61 12.70 -4.84
N ASN A 154 -13.44 12.67 -6.15
CA ASN A 154 -14.53 12.90 -7.10
C ASN A 154 -15.59 11.79 -7.09
N LEU A 155 -15.21 10.53 -6.85
CA LEU A 155 -16.14 9.40 -6.89
C LEU A 155 -16.76 9.07 -5.54
N TYR A 156 -16.06 9.30 -4.45
CA TYR A 156 -16.40 8.80 -3.11
C TYR A 156 -16.26 9.86 -2.01
N GLY A 157 -16.10 11.14 -2.36
CA GLY A 157 -15.88 12.22 -1.40
C GLY A 157 -16.98 12.37 -0.34
N ASP A 158 -18.18 11.87 -0.61
CA ASP A 158 -19.31 11.82 0.32
C ASP A 158 -19.21 10.69 1.35
N THR A 159 -18.28 9.74 1.18
CA THR A 159 -18.10 8.60 2.08
C THR A 159 -17.08 8.84 3.20
N PHE A 160 -16.36 9.94 3.18
CA PHE A 160 -15.40 10.31 4.19
C PHE A 160 -15.48 11.81 4.51
N SER A 161 -14.99 12.21 5.67
CA SER A 161 -15.20 13.56 6.20
C SER A 161 -13.92 14.40 6.30
N GLN A 162 -12.74 13.76 6.26
CA GLN A 162 -11.48 14.46 6.49
C GLN A 162 -10.41 14.02 5.51
N ILE A 163 -9.63 14.98 5.01
CA ILE A 163 -8.40 14.75 4.24
C ILE A 163 -7.23 15.39 4.98
N LEU A 164 -6.18 14.59 5.17
CA LEU A 164 -4.91 15.03 5.73
C LEU A 164 -3.91 15.23 4.59
N ILE A 165 -3.25 16.37 4.55
CA ILE A 165 -2.26 16.72 3.53
C ILE A 165 -0.97 17.11 4.27
N TYR A 166 0.13 16.46 3.94
CA TYR A 166 1.40 16.71 4.59
C TYR A 166 2.53 16.81 3.58
N ASP A 167 3.21 17.95 3.61
CA ASP A 167 4.38 18.28 2.77
C ASP A 167 4.15 17.98 1.26
N THR A 168 2.89 18.12 0.80
CA THR A 168 2.47 17.87 -0.58
C THR A 168 2.47 19.18 -1.34
N THR A 169 3.65 19.64 -1.75
CA THR A 169 3.86 20.98 -2.30
C THR A 169 3.18 21.17 -3.65
N CYS A 170 3.37 20.22 -4.57
CA CYS A 170 2.92 20.32 -5.97
C CYS A 170 1.68 19.46 -6.22
N VAL A 171 0.63 20.07 -6.77
CA VAL A 171 -0.57 19.36 -7.23
C VAL A 171 -1.05 19.94 -8.54
N THR A 172 -1.82 19.19 -9.32
CA THR A 172 -2.46 19.72 -10.53
C THR A 172 -3.61 20.69 -10.21
N ASP A 173 -4.11 21.37 -11.21
CA ASP A 173 -5.29 22.22 -11.04
C ASP A 173 -6.54 21.38 -10.79
N GLU A 174 -6.61 20.19 -11.37
CA GLU A 174 -7.69 19.22 -11.15
C GLU A 174 -7.67 18.66 -9.73
N GLU A 175 -6.49 18.28 -9.21
CA GLU A 175 -6.33 17.84 -7.82
C GLU A 175 -6.74 18.96 -6.85
N PHE A 176 -6.31 20.19 -7.12
CA PHE A 176 -6.68 21.36 -6.31
C PHE A 176 -8.18 21.63 -6.34
N ALA A 177 -8.80 21.59 -7.53
CA ALA A 177 -10.24 21.78 -7.69
C ALA A 177 -11.06 20.68 -6.98
N ALA A 178 -10.59 19.43 -7.01
CA ALA A 178 -11.23 18.33 -6.28
C ALA A 178 -11.21 18.57 -4.76
N LEU A 179 -10.08 19.05 -4.23
CA LEU A 179 -9.97 19.42 -2.82
C LEU A 179 -10.88 20.59 -2.44
N GLN A 180 -10.98 21.62 -3.29
CA GLN A 180 -11.91 22.73 -3.07
C GLN A 180 -13.36 22.25 -3.07
N ASN A 181 -13.75 21.43 -4.04
CA ASN A 181 -15.08 20.84 -4.08
C ASN A 181 -15.40 20.01 -2.84
N PHE A 182 -14.42 19.30 -2.30
CA PHE A 182 -14.58 18.54 -1.06
C PHE A 182 -14.88 19.46 0.13
N LEU A 183 -14.20 20.59 0.25
CA LEU A 183 -14.49 21.62 1.27
C LEU A 183 -15.89 22.24 1.07
N ASP A 184 -16.23 22.61 -0.16
CA ASP A 184 -17.53 23.24 -0.50
C ASP A 184 -18.70 22.30 -0.16
N ASN A 185 -18.48 20.99 -0.18
CA ASN A 185 -19.45 19.98 0.24
C ASN A 185 -19.41 19.64 1.74
N GLY A 186 -18.69 20.42 2.55
CA GLY A 186 -18.65 20.29 4.00
C GLY A 186 -17.58 19.34 4.53
N GLY A 187 -16.65 18.92 3.70
CA GLY A 187 -15.47 18.16 4.12
C GLY A 187 -14.49 19.01 4.92
N THR A 188 -13.56 18.38 5.61
CA THR A 188 -12.50 19.05 6.37
C THR A 188 -11.14 18.68 5.81
N ILE A 189 -10.30 19.69 5.57
CA ILE A 189 -8.90 19.49 5.17
C ILE A 189 -7.99 19.98 6.30
N ILE A 190 -7.06 19.13 6.72
CA ILE A 190 -6.01 19.48 7.67
C ILE A 190 -4.68 19.37 6.91
N MET A 191 -3.97 20.48 6.82
CA MET A 191 -2.70 20.54 6.08
C MET A 191 -1.70 21.46 6.78
N ASP A 192 -0.43 21.29 6.44
CA ASP A 192 0.64 22.22 6.77
C ASP A 192 0.65 23.44 5.83
N ASP A 193 1.54 24.38 6.10
CA ASP A 193 1.63 25.67 5.39
C ASP A 193 2.42 25.60 4.08
N VAL A 194 3.12 24.48 3.82
CA VAL A 194 3.91 24.27 2.60
C VAL A 194 3.14 23.51 1.53
N SER A 195 2.10 22.80 1.91
CA SER A 195 1.28 22.00 0.99
C SER A 195 0.48 22.88 0.02
N LEU A 196 0.27 22.36 -1.19
CA LEU A 196 -0.54 22.95 -2.26
C LEU A 196 -0.07 24.33 -2.75
N THR A 197 1.19 24.65 -2.55
CA THR A 197 1.75 25.98 -2.87
C THR A 197 2.22 26.12 -4.32
N MET A 198 2.34 25.00 -5.05
CA MET A 198 2.80 24.98 -6.44
C MET A 198 1.89 24.12 -7.32
N ASN A 199 1.87 24.43 -8.62
CA ASN A 199 1.25 23.59 -9.63
C ASN A 199 2.21 22.46 -10.12
N GLN A 200 1.76 21.64 -11.05
CA GLN A 200 2.53 20.53 -11.63
C GLN A 200 3.83 20.95 -12.35
N TYR A 201 3.96 22.22 -12.69
CA TYR A 201 5.15 22.80 -13.35
C TYR A 201 6.11 23.47 -12.35
N LYS A 202 5.85 23.34 -11.04
CA LYS A 202 6.58 24.03 -9.96
C LYS A 202 6.46 25.56 -10.03
N GLU A 203 5.39 26.06 -10.58
CA GLU A 203 5.04 27.46 -10.55
C GLU A 203 4.23 27.75 -9.29
N GLU A 204 4.48 28.90 -8.66
CA GLU A 204 3.76 29.29 -7.44
C GLU A 204 2.27 29.45 -7.70
N ARG A 205 1.45 28.79 -6.87
CA ARG A 205 -0.01 28.91 -6.88
C ARG A 205 -0.44 30.09 -6.01
N ALA A 206 -1.06 31.07 -6.63
CA ALA A 206 -1.60 32.24 -5.91
C ALA A 206 -2.89 31.89 -5.14
N GLU A 207 -3.67 30.94 -5.64
CA GLU A 207 -4.90 30.48 -5.06
C GLU A 207 -4.64 29.67 -3.77
N ARG A 208 -5.56 29.78 -2.83
CA ARG A 208 -5.56 28.98 -1.59
C ARG A 208 -6.94 28.33 -1.45
N LEU A 209 -6.99 27.20 -0.76
CA LEU A 209 -8.27 26.57 -0.44
C LEU A 209 -9.04 27.52 0.50
N GLU A 210 -10.32 27.70 0.19
CA GLU A 210 -11.26 28.56 0.95
C GLU A 210 -12.29 27.65 1.64
N ALA A 211 -12.46 27.79 2.97
CA ALA A 211 -13.42 27.04 3.78
C ALA A 211 -14.71 27.84 4.00
#